data_d3e7f56694e1244211935d3b9612cffa
#
_entry.id   d3e7f56694e1244211935d3b9612cffa
#
_cell.length_a   1.000
_cell.length_b   1.000
_cell.length_c   1.000
_cell.angle_alpha   90.00
_cell.angle_beta   90.00
_cell.angle_gamma   90.00
#
_symmetry.space_group_name_H-M   'P 1'
#
loop_
_entity.id
_entity.type
_entity.pdbx_description
1 polymer ?
#
loop_
_entity_poly.entity_id
_entity_poly.type
_entity_poly.pdbx_seq_one_letter_code
_entity_poly.pdbx_strand_id
1 'polypeptide(L)'
;MNVTCALTLELIDASGAATPLDSVLSYDVSDPYAVAVSFTATGADSTVHWVFARALLAVGVCEPVGEGDVQVWPCLNARGQAVTVIELSSPDGEALMQARSDEVWDFLRRAEDLVPQGAETTYLNIDEAISELLG
;
A
#
# COMPACT_ATOMS: atom_id res chain seq x y z
N MET A 1 -15.70 8.73 -0.74
CA MET A 1 -14.48 9.49 -0.47
C MET A 1 -13.28 8.58 -0.51
N ASN A 2 -12.22 9.04 -1.12
CA ASN A 2 -10.99 8.26 -1.23
C ASN A 2 -9.76 9.17 -1.17
N VAL A 3 -8.60 8.55 -0.97
CA VAL A 3 -7.29 9.19 -1.08
C VAL A 3 -6.51 8.40 -2.12
N THR A 4 -5.90 9.09 -3.06
CA THR A 4 -4.96 8.49 -4.00
C THR A 4 -3.65 9.24 -3.94
N CYS A 5 -2.55 8.50 -4.05
CA CYS A 5 -1.21 9.07 -4.02
C CYS A 5 -0.41 8.43 -5.15
N ALA A 6 -0.10 9.22 -6.18
CA ALA A 6 0.81 8.79 -7.22
C ALA A 6 2.23 8.88 -6.67
N LEU A 7 2.97 7.79 -6.78
CA LEU A 7 4.35 7.76 -6.31
C LEU A 7 5.17 6.81 -7.19
N THR A 8 6.47 6.88 -7.05
CA THR A 8 7.36 5.97 -7.75
C THR A 8 7.79 4.88 -6.79
N LEU A 9 7.30 3.65 -7.03
CA LEU A 9 7.87 2.47 -6.42
C LEU A 9 9.09 2.06 -7.23
N GLU A 10 10.08 1.51 -6.56
CA GLU A 10 11.24 0.94 -7.22
C GLU A 10 11.22 -0.58 -7.03
N LEU A 11 11.21 -1.31 -8.14
CA LEU A 11 11.33 -2.77 -8.12
C LEU A 11 12.80 -3.13 -7.94
N ILE A 12 13.09 -3.92 -6.93
CA ILE A 12 14.46 -4.35 -6.61
C ILE A 12 14.64 -5.77 -7.10
N ASP A 13 15.59 -5.99 -7.98
CA ASP A 13 15.90 -7.32 -8.50
C ASP A 13 16.95 -8.05 -7.64
N ALA A 14 17.26 -9.29 -8.02
CA ALA A 14 18.20 -10.13 -7.29
C ALA A 14 19.63 -9.55 -7.24
N SER A 15 19.98 -8.66 -8.18
CA SER A 15 21.28 -7.98 -8.18
C SER A 15 21.30 -6.72 -7.32
N GLY A 16 20.14 -6.31 -6.79
CA GLY A 16 19.97 -5.07 -6.05
C GLY A 16 19.72 -3.86 -6.93
N ALA A 17 19.55 -4.04 -8.24
CA ALA A 17 19.23 -2.96 -9.14
C ALA A 17 17.78 -2.53 -8.98
N ALA A 18 17.55 -1.21 -9.00
CA ALA A 18 16.24 -0.62 -8.81
C ALA A 18 15.66 -0.17 -10.15
N THR A 19 14.43 -0.58 -10.45
CA THR A 19 13.67 -0.17 -11.64
C THR A 19 12.45 0.62 -11.21
N PRO A 20 12.31 1.87 -11.66
CA PRO A 20 11.14 2.68 -11.31
C PRO A 20 9.86 2.10 -11.90
N LEU A 21 8.79 2.13 -11.12
CA LEU A 21 7.45 1.73 -11.54
C LEU A 21 6.50 2.89 -11.30
N ASP A 22 5.67 3.18 -12.29
CA ASP A 22 4.56 4.12 -12.10
C ASP A 22 3.53 3.45 -11.20
N SER A 23 3.23 4.07 -10.07
CA SER A 23 2.45 3.44 -9.02
C SER A 23 1.44 4.39 -8.40
N VAL A 24 0.37 3.82 -7.87
CA VAL A 24 -0.65 4.57 -7.13
C VAL A 24 -1.01 3.78 -5.88
N LEU A 25 -0.91 4.44 -4.73
CA LEU A 25 -1.52 3.97 -3.48
C LEU A 25 -2.92 4.57 -3.39
N SER A 26 -3.90 3.78 -3.02
CA SER A 26 -5.26 4.27 -2.86
C SER A 26 -5.93 3.70 -1.61
N TYR A 27 -6.83 4.50 -1.06
CA TYR A 27 -7.62 4.16 0.11
C TYR A 27 -9.04 4.68 -0.09
N ASP A 28 -10.03 3.84 0.16
CA ASP A 28 -11.44 4.21 0.02
C ASP A 28 -12.20 3.90 1.31
N VAL A 29 -13.07 4.82 1.72
CA VAL A 29 -13.85 4.66 2.96
C VAL A 29 -14.83 3.48 2.87
N SER A 30 -15.17 3.02 1.67
CA SER A 30 -16.00 1.83 1.48
C SER A 30 -15.30 0.52 1.83
N ASP A 31 -13.96 0.56 1.90
CA ASP A 31 -13.13 -0.57 2.31
C ASP A 31 -12.09 -0.07 3.33
N PRO A 32 -12.53 0.28 4.54
CA PRO A 32 -11.71 1.06 5.47
C PRO A 32 -10.52 0.33 6.08
N TYR A 33 -10.48 -0.99 5.97
CA TYR A 33 -9.35 -1.78 6.48
C TYR A 33 -8.25 -2.02 5.46
N ALA A 34 -8.50 -1.71 4.18
CA ALA A 34 -7.61 -2.09 3.10
C ALA A 34 -6.94 -0.89 2.42
N VAL A 35 -5.76 -1.15 1.89
CA VAL A 35 -5.03 -0.24 1.00
C VAL A 35 -4.82 -0.98 -0.30
N ALA A 36 -4.98 -0.30 -1.41
CA ALA A 36 -4.69 -0.83 -2.72
C ALA A 36 -3.43 -0.19 -3.28
N VAL A 37 -2.59 -1.00 -3.91
CA VAL A 37 -1.45 -0.53 -4.67
C VAL A 37 -1.57 -1.04 -6.09
N SER A 38 -1.41 -0.15 -7.06
CA SER A 38 -1.35 -0.53 -8.46
C SER A 38 -0.04 -0.02 -9.04
N PHE A 39 0.58 -0.83 -9.89
CA PHE A 39 1.83 -0.45 -10.53
C PHE A 39 1.95 -1.06 -11.92
N THR A 40 2.65 -0.34 -12.79
CA THR A 40 2.88 -0.74 -14.16
C THR A 40 4.38 -0.69 -14.42
N ALA A 41 4.95 -1.80 -14.87
CA ALA A 41 6.35 -1.84 -15.28
C ALA A 41 6.53 -1.05 -16.57
N THR A 42 7.67 -0.38 -16.71
CA THR A 42 8.00 0.37 -17.94
C THR A 42 7.96 -0.55 -19.14
N GLY A 43 7.15 -0.17 -20.12
CA GLY A 43 6.98 -0.95 -21.36
C GLY A 43 6.00 -2.12 -21.26
N ALA A 44 5.35 -2.32 -20.11
CA ALA A 44 4.33 -3.35 -19.96
C ALA A 44 2.96 -2.80 -20.30
N ASP A 45 2.11 -3.65 -20.89
CA ASP A 45 0.74 -3.29 -21.26
C ASP A 45 -0.25 -3.53 -20.11
N SER A 46 0.18 -4.18 -19.05
CA SER A 46 -0.70 -4.56 -17.92
C SER A 46 -0.28 -3.90 -16.61
N THR A 47 -1.28 -3.58 -15.81
CA THR A 47 -1.11 -3.03 -14.47
C THR A 47 -1.36 -4.15 -13.45
N VAL A 48 -0.49 -4.24 -12.46
CA VAL A 48 -0.64 -5.18 -11.35
C VAL A 48 -1.37 -4.48 -10.22
N HIS A 49 -2.33 -5.16 -9.62
CA HIS A 49 -3.10 -4.64 -8.48
C HIS A 49 -2.95 -5.56 -7.28
N TRP A 50 -2.66 -4.98 -6.13
CA TRP A 50 -2.61 -5.68 -4.86
C TRP A 50 -3.44 -4.93 -3.84
N VAL A 51 -4.09 -5.70 -2.95
CA VAL A 51 -4.86 -5.15 -1.84
C VAL A 51 -4.37 -5.84 -0.57
N PHE A 52 -4.06 -5.05 0.45
CA PHE A 52 -3.62 -5.58 1.73
C PHE A 52 -4.08 -4.65 2.86
N ALA A 53 -3.93 -5.12 4.11
CA ALA A 53 -4.44 -4.37 5.25
C ALA A 53 -3.71 -3.02 5.43
N ARG A 54 -4.47 -1.97 5.68
CA ARG A 54 -3.90 -0.66 6.01
C ARG A 54 -2.96 -0.75 7.21
N ALA A 55 -3.31 -1.58 8.20
CA ALA A 55 -2.48 -1.77 9.38
C ALA A 55 -1.09 -2.31 9.06
N LEU A 56 -0.93 -3.13 8.02
CA LEU A 56 0.38 -3.61 7.61
C LEU A 56 1.28 -2.46 7.16
N LEU A 57 0.74 -1.53 6.39
CA LEU A 57 1.51 -0.38 5.94
C LEU A 57 1.81 0.57 7.10
N ALA A 58 0.82 0.82 7.95
CA ALA A 58 0.97 1.72 9.09
C ALA A 58 2.02 1.23 10.10
N VAL A 59 2.10 -0.07 10.34
CA VAL A 59 3.12 -0.66 11.22
C VAL A 59 4.45 -0.79 10.46
N GLY A 60 4.40 -1.27 9.22
CA GLY A 60 5.59 -1.57 8.43
C GLY A 60 6.46 -0.37 8.10
N VAL A 61 5.91 0.83 8.11
CA VAL A 61 6.69 2.05 7.92
C VAL A 61 7.60 2.33 9.13
N CYS A 62 7.32 1.75 10.28
CA CYS A 62 8.08 1.92 11.52
C CYS A 62 8.88 0.68 11.93
N GLU A 63 8.33 -0.52 11.70
CA GLU A 63 8.95 -1.77 12.11
C GLU A 63 8.53 -2.92 11.19
N PRO A 64 9.32 -4.00 11.11
CA PRO A 64 8.96 -5.13 10.25
C PRO A 64 7.64 -5.77 10.69
N VAL A 65 6.78 -6.05 9.71
CA VAL A 65 5.50 -6.69 9.92
C VAL A 65 5.15 -7.50 8.67
N GLY A 66 4.41 -8.57 8.84
CA GLY A 66 3.94 -9.37 7.71
C GLY A 66 2.66 -10.11 8.03
N GLU A 67 1.87 -10.35 7.00
CA GLU A 67 0.65 -11.13 7.06
C GLU A 67 0.42 -11.77 5.71
N GLY A 68 0.35 -13.11 5.69
CA GLY A 68 0.17 -13.85 4.45
C GLY A 68 1.31 -13.60 3.46
N ASP A 69 0.94 -13.16 2.27
CA ASP A 69 1.88 -12.97 1.16
C ASP A 69 2.52 -11.58 1.13
N VAL A 70 2.26 -10.76 2.14
CA VAL A 70 2.75 -9.39 2.20
C VAL A 70 3.64 -9.18 3.42
N GLN A 71 4.86 -8.69 3.18
CA GLN A 71 5.79 -8.29 4.24
C GLN A 71 6.14 -6.82 4.01
N VAL A 72 6.20 -6.04 5.09
CA VAL A 72 6.53 -4.61 5.01
C VAL A 72 7.55 -4.28 6.11
N TRP A 73 8.62 -3.56 5.75
CA TRP A 73 9.61 -3.14 6.75
C TRP A 73 10.30 -1.84 6.37
N PRO A 74 10.80 -1.08 7.37
CA PRO A 74 11.59 0.11 7.09
C PRO A 74 13.03 -0.25 6.73
N CYS A 75 13.63 0.54 5.88
CA CYS A 75 15.02 0.35 5.47
C CYS A 75 15.62 1.70 5.08
N LEU A 76 16.92 1.70 4.82
CA LEU A 76 17.61 2.84 4.20
C LEU A 76 18.07 2.40 2.80
N ASN A 77 17.90 3.30 1.82
CA ASN A 77 18.42 3.02 0.48
C ASN A 77 19.93 3.33 0.41
N ALA A 78 20.51 3.17 -0.77
CA ALA A 78 21.95 3.40 -0.97
C ALA A 78 22.38 4.84 -0.70
N ARG A 79 21.44 5.79 -0.70
CA ARG A 79 21.70 7.21 -0.40
C ARG A 79 21.45 7.56 1.06
N GLY A 80 21.13 6.57 1.90
CA GLY A 80 20.81 6.80 3.31
C GLY A 80 19.42 7.38 3.56
N GLN A 81 18.54 7.36 2.57
CA GLN A 81 17.17 7.85 2.71
C GLN A 81 16.26 6.76 3.26
N ALA A 82 15.31 7.13 4.11
CA ALA A 82 14.33 6.19 4.64
C ALA A 82 13.38 5.74 3.54
N VAL A 83 13.26 4.44 3.39
CA VAL A 83 12.33 3.80 2.46
C VAL A 83 11.50 2.76 3.19
N THR A 84 10.32 2.49 2.66
CA THR A 84 9.46 1.40 3.11
C THR A 84 9.52 0.32 2.05
N VAL A 85 9.93 -0.87 2.46
CA VAL A 85 10.05 -2.03 1.57
C VAL A 85 8.77 -2.84 1.68
N ILE A 86 8.22 -3.23 0.54
CA ILE A 86 7.04 -4.08 0.44
C ILE A 86 7.43 -5.30 -0.38
N GLU A 87 7.29 -6.47 0.23
CA GLU A 87 7.51 -7.74 -0.46
C GLU A 87 6.17 -8.41 -0.67
N LEU A 88 5.89 -8.72 -1.93
CA LEU A 88 4.67 -9.41 -2.34
C LEU A 88 5.07 -10.78 -2.87
N SER A 89 4.46 -11.84 -2.35
CA SER A 89 4.71 -13.21 -2.76
C SER A 89 3.46 -13.81 -3.37
N SER A 90 3.63 -14.55 -4.46
CA SER A 90 2.55 -15.31 -5.08
C SER A 90 3.11 -16.63 -5.61
N PRO A 91 2.24 -17.61 -5.98
CA PRO A 91 2.73 -18.84 -6.61
C PRO A 91 3.54 -18.60 -7.88
N ASP A 92 3.28 -17.48 -8.57
CA ASP A 92 3.96 -17.13 -9.82
C ASP A 92 5.29 -16.40 -9.61
N GLY A 93 5.62 -16.00 -8.37
CA GLY A 93 6.87 -15.33 -8.07
C GLY A 93 6.76 -14.31 -6.95
N GLU A 94 7.84 -13.58 -6.76
CA GLU A 94 7.97 -12.59 -5.71
C GLU A 94 8.33 -11.24 -6.31
N ALA A 95 7.85 -10.16 -5.70
CA ALA A 95 8.24 -8.81 -6.04
C ALA A 95 8.70 -8.08 -4.78
N LEU A 96 9.88 -7.49 -4.83
CA LEU A 96 10.42 -6.67 -3.76
C LEU A 96 10.43 -5.23 -4.24
N MET A 97 9.71 -4.37 -3.54
CA MET A 97 9.55 -2.98 -3.94
C MET A 97 9.89 -2.06 -2.78
N GLN A 98 10.32 -0.85 -3.10
CA GLN A 98 10.54 0.17 -2.08
C GLN A 98 9.93 1.49 -2.50
N ALA A 99 9.40 2.22 -1.53
CA ALA A 99 8.88 3.57 -1.68
C ALA A 99 9.54 4.49 -0.66
N ARG A 100 9.63 5.78 -0.96
CA ARG A 100 10.11 6.73 0.03
C ARG A 100 9.14 6.77 1.21
N SER A 101 9.69 6.64 2.41
CA SER A 101 8.88 6.58 3.62
C SER A 101 8.08 7.86 3.86
N ASP A 102 8.61 9.03 3.47
CA ASP A 102 7.88 10.29 3.60
C ASP A 102 6.61 10.33 2.74
N GLU A 103 6.64 9.74 1.55
CA GLU A 103 5.45 9.64 0.69
C GLU A 103 4.43 8.66 1.27
N VAL A 104 4.89 7.54 1.84
CA VAL A 104 4.02 6.57 2.50
C VAL A 104 3.36 7.21 3.73
N TRP A 105 4.13 7.93 4.55
CA TRP A 105 3.61 8.65 5.71
C TRP A 105 2.53 9.67 5.33
N ASP A 106 2.76 10.43 4.26
CA ASP A 106 1.80 11.42 3.79
C ASP A 106 0.48 10.76 3.38
N PHE A 107 0.57 9.66 2.64
CA PHE A 107 -0.60 8.87 2.26
C PHE A 107 -1.36 8.35 3.48
N LEU A 108 -0.64 7.75 4.43
CA LEU A 108 -1.25 7.18 5.64
C LEU A 108 -1.94 8.26 6.48
N ARG A 109 -1.34 9.45 6.58
CA ARG A 109 -1.94 10.56 7.30
C ARG A 109 -3.24 11.02 6.65
N ARG A 110 -3.26 11.08 5.32
CA ARG A 110 -4.46 11.46 4.57
C ARG A 110 -5.56 10.42 4.70
N ALA A 111 -5.21 9.13 4.70
CA ALA A 111 -6.16 8.06 4.96
C ALA A 111 -6.71 8.12 6.39
N GLU A 112 -5.86 8.41 7.37
CA GLU A 112 -6.25 8.57 8.77
C GLU A 112 -7.23 9.74 8.94
N ASP A 113 -7.05 10.81 8.19
CA ASP A 113 -7.98 11.96 8.22
C ASP A 113 -9.36 11.58 7.72
N LEU A 114 -9.46 10.64 6.78
CA LEU A 114 -10.76 10.14 6.31
C LEU A 114 -11.38 9.17 7.30
N VAL A 115 -10.60 8.19 7.77
CA VAL A 115 -11.07 7.16 8.69
C VAL A 115 -10.00 6.96 9.76
N PRO A 116 -10.16 7.53 10.96
CA PRO A 116 -9.22 7.31 12.04
C PRO A 116 -9.09 5.82 12.36
N GLN A 117 -7.87 5.39 12.69
CA GLN A 117 -7.62 4.01 13.09
C GLN A 117 -8.45 3.67 14.32
N GLY A 118 -9.16 2.55 14.25
CA GLY A 118 -10.13 2.15 15.27
C GLY A 118 -11.58 2.53 14.92
N ALA A 119 -11.79 3.39 13.95
CA ALA A 119 -13.14 3.81 13.51
C ALA A 119 -13.62 3.07 12.26
N GLU A 120 -12.84 2.14 11.71
CA GLU A 120 -13.14 1.43 10.46
C GLU A 120 -14.51 0.73 10.49
N THR A 121 -14.82 0.08 11.59
CA THR A 121 -16.08 -0.66 11.73
C THR A 121 -17.30 0.25 11.59
N THR A 122 -17.21 1.50 12.04
CA THR A 122 -18.28 2.48 11.91
C THR A 122 -18.61 2.73 10.45
N TYR A 123 -17.59 2.85 9.60
CA TYR A 123 -17.75 3.09 8.17
C TYR A 123 -18.30 1.86 7.45
N LEU A 124 -17.87 0.67 7.83
CA LEU A 124 -18.45 -0.58 7.33
C LEU A 124 -19.95 -0.69 7.66
N ASN A 125 -20.33 -0.38 8.89
CA ASN A 125 -21.72 -0.47 9.33
C ASN A 125 -22.62 0.52 8.57
N ILE A 126 -22.09 1.69 8.22
CA ILE A 126 -22.81 2.67 7.40
C ILE A 126 -23.05 2.11 6.00
N ASP A 127 -22.04 1.50 5.38
CA ASP A 127 -22.14 0.88 4.07
C ASP A 127 -23.17 -0.26 4.06
N GLU A 128 -23.15 -1.12 5.08
CA GLU A 128 -24.14 -2.21 5.22
C GLU A 128 -25.54 -1.66 5.35
N ALA A 129 -25.75 -0.62 6.19
CA ALA A 129 -27.05 0.01 6.36
C ALA A 129 -27.57 0.60 5.06
N ILE A 130 -26.70 1.26 4.29
CA ILE A 130 -27.06 1.81 2.99
C ILE A 130 -27.43 0.69 2.02
N SER A 131 -26.67 -0.39 1.98
CA SER A 131 -26.95 -1.55 1.13
C SER A 131 -28.28 -2.19 1.46
N GLU A 132 -28.63 -2.33 2.72
CA GLU A 132 -29.92 -2.86 3.16
C GLU A 132 -31.07 -1.95 2.74
N LEU A 133 -30.88 -0.64 2.79
CA LEU A 133 -31.91 0.32 2.38
C LEU A 133 -32.13 0.35 0.87
N LEU A 134 -31.10 0.09 0.09
CA LEU A 134 -31.15 0.12 -1.38
C LEU A 134 -31.45 -1.25 -2.00
N GLY A 135 -31.19 -2.29 -1.27
CA GLY A 135 -31.32 -3.66 -1.74
C GLY A 135 -32.62 -4.30 -1.40
#